data_696225f86edcd7b14826d75f8e37bab7
#
_entry.id   696225f86edcd7b14826d75f8e37bab7
#
_cell.length_a   1.000
_cell.length_b   1.000
_cell.length_c   1.000
_cell.angle_alpha   90.00
_cell.angle_beta   90.00
_cell.angle_gamma   90.00
#
_symmetry.space_group_name_H-M   'P 1'
#
loop_
_entity.id
_entity.type
_entity.pdbx_description
1 polymer ?
#
loop_
_entity_poly.entity_id
_entity_poly.type
_entity_poly.pdbx_seq_one_letter_code
_entity_poly.pdbx_strand_id
1 'polypeptide(L)'
;MVQSDSNPEMSKGDEYLLNLFLTDEGIADPAVWYKRLRDESPVFRSSSGAIFLSRYEDCRMVFRDNRLGKDNREGPGGTALPREESEEVRAYREQISANRGDSSPSMLFLNPPDHTRLRGLVSRAFTPRRVESMRESIKELTEDCLDNLADVGEGDAMEILGFLPVNVIGELVGVPRSDWEYFRPLVTAGVASLEAAPSLEELKASTAAFTEMGEYFTALLEERKSVPKDDLMSALIAVEESGDRISEDEVVSTIILLFAAGMETTQNLIGNGLGALFAYPDQMELLWNDQEYVESAVEEMLRWDSPVQLDGRTALEDTEIPDLKLPKGSQVVTLIG
;
A
#
# COMPACT_ATOMS: atom_id res chain seq x y z
N MET A 1 18.18 37.57 26.29
CA MET A 1 18.98 36.37 26.05
C MET A 1 18.10 35.46 25.19
N VAL A 2 18.32 35.49 23.90
CA VAL A 2 17.62 34.64 22.94
C VAL A 2 18.32 33.28 23.02
N GLN A 3 17.59 32.24 23.44
CA GLN A 3 18.08 30.86 23.33
C GLN A 3 18.23 30.55 21.83
N SER A 4 19.44 30.21 21.46
CA SER A 4 19.76 29.71 20.14
C SER A 4 18.98 28.42 19.90
N ASP A 5 18.15 28.41 18.87
CA ASP A 5 17.61 27.18 18.28
C ASP A 5 18.81 26.34 17.80
N SER A 6 19.24 25.43 18.64
CA SER A 6 20.10 24.33 18.23
C SER A 6 19.23 23.38 17.44
N ASN A 7 19.50 23.29 16.13
CA ASN A 7 19.01 22.21 15.28
C ASN A 7 19.27 20.90 16.03
N PRO A 8 18.25 20.08 16.34
CA PRO A 8 18.48 18.85 17.08
C PRO A 8 19.45 17.98 16.27
N GLU A 9 20.55 17.57 16.88
CA GLU A 9 21.46 16.61 16.25
C GLU A 9 20.65 15.39 15.80
N MET A 10 20.87 14.96 14.58
CA MET A 10 20.22 13.79 14.00
C MET A 10 20.49 12.58 14.87
N SER A 11 19.44 11.87 15.27
CA SER A 11 19.56 10.69 16.11
C SER A 11 20.13 9.50 15.31
N LYS A 12 20.70 8.50 15.98
CA LYS A 12 21.10 7.26 15.31
C LYS A 12 19.94 6.58 14.56
N GLY A 13 18.73 6.63 15.13
CA GLY A 13 17.54 6.12 14.47
C GLY A 13 17.22 6.85 13.17
N ASP A 14 17.38 8.18 13.16
CA ASP A 14 17.21 8.98 11.95
C ASP A 14 18.25 8.61 10.88
N GLU A 15 19.51 8.44 11.28
CA GLU A 15 20.57 8.00 10.37
C GLU A 15 20.24 6.65 9.74
N TYR A 16 19.76 5.70 10.53
CA TYR A 16 19.41 4.36 10.04
C TYR A 16 18.18 4.41 9.11
N LEU A 17 17.18 5.25 9.37
CA LEU A 17 16.05 5.44 8.48
C LEU A 17 16.46 6.03 7.13
N LEU A 18 17.31 7.06 7.14
CA LEU A 18 17.80 7.67 5.89
C LEU A 18 18.61 6.69 5.05
N ASN A 19 19.47 5.89 5.70
CA ASN A 19 20.18 4.83 4.99
C ASN A 19 19.22 3.79 4.41
N LEU A 20 18.27 3.29 5.22
CA LEU A 20 17.31 2.26 4.82
C LEU A 20 16.50 2.67 3.59
N PHE A 21 15.96 3.90 3.56
CA PHE A 21 14.98 4.31 2.56
C PHE A 21 15.53 5.21 1.44
N LEU A 22 16.72 5.78 1.59
CA LEU A 22 17.23 6.79 0.67
C LEU A 22 18.62 6.47 0.09
N THR A 23 19.19 5.30 0.37
CA THR A 23 20.46 4.89 -0.23
C THR A 23 20.30 3.61 -1.03
N ASP A 24 21.08 3.49 -2.11
CA ASP A 24 21.10 2.27 -2.93
C ASP A 24 21.48 1.03 -2.10
N GLU A 25 22.41 1.18 -1.14
CA GLU A 25 22.83 0.11 -0.24
C GLU A 25 21.69 -0.33 0.69
N GLY A 26 20.95 0.63 1.24
CA GLY A 26 19.81 0.35 2.12
C GLY A 26 18.66 -0.31 1.40
N ILE A 27 18.39 0.11 0.17
CA ILE A 27 17.35 -0.48 -0.67
C ILE A 27 17.75 -1.90 -1.11
N ALA A 28 19.03 -2.12 -1.43
CA ALA A 28 19.52 -3.44 -1.87
C ALA A 28 19.62 -4.47 -0.73
N ASP A 29 19.91 -4.05 0.51
CA ASP A 29 19.97 -4.91 1.69
C ASP A 29 19.34 -4.22 2.91
N PRO A 30 18.02 -4.16 2.99
CA PRO A 30 17.31 -3.51 4.08
C PRO A 30 17.49 -4.24 5.43
N ALA A 31 17.75 -5.54 5.42
CA ALA A 31 17.81 -6.38 6.62
C ALA A 31 18.86 -5.90 7.63
N VAL A 32 20.01 -5.41 7.16
CA VAL A 32 21.08 -4.85 8.00
C VAL A 32 20.58 -3.63 8.79
N TRP A 33 19.83 -2.74 8.14
CA TRP A 33 19.33 -1.51 8.74
C TRP A 33 18.17 -1.77 9.68
N TYR A 34 17.25 -2.67 9.33
CA TYR A 34 16.20 -3.11 10.23
C TYR A 34 16.77 -3.76 11.49
N LYS A 35 17.83 -4.55 11.36
CA LYS A 35 18.52 -5.13 12.53
C LYS A 35 19.10 -4.06 13.44
N ARG A 36 19.77 -3.05 12.89
CA ARG A 36 20.32 -1.94 13.66
C ARG A 36 19.23 -1.15 14.38
N LEU A 37 18.11 -0.86 13.69
CA LEU A 37 16.96 -0.20 14.29
C LEU A 37 16.41 -1.00 15.47
N ARG A 38 16.20 -2.32 15.31
CA ARG A 38 15.71 -3.18 16.39
C ARG A 38 16.65 -3.27 17.59
N ASP A 39 17.95 -3.32 17.35
CA ASP A 39 18.95 -3.52 18.40
C ASP A 39 19.30 -2.22 19.12
N GLU A 40 19.40 -1.10 18.41
CA GLU A 40 19.95 0.16 18.95
C GLU A 40 18.88 1.26 19.15
N SER A 41 17.81 1.27 18.36
CA SER A 41 16.76 2.30 18.38
C SER A 41 15.37 1.71 18.13
N PRO A 42 14.92 0.72 18.91
CA PRO A 42 13.68 -0.03 18.60
C PRO A 42 12.41 0.81 18.70
N VAL A 43 12.42 1.84 19.55
CA VAL A 43 11.36 2.85 19.68
C VAL A 43 12.06 4.19 19.83
N PHE A 44 11.84 5.10 18.88
CA PHE A 44 12.45 6.42 18.99
C PHE A 44 11.57 7.49 18.35
N ARG A 45 11.77 8.73 18.81
CA ARG A 45 11.20 9.91 18.18
C ARG A 45 12.22 10.47 17.18
N SER A 46 11.81 10.50 15.92
CA SER A 46 12.59 11.09 14.84
C SER A 46 12.65 12.63 14.98
N SER A 47 13.63 13.24 14.37
CA SER A 47 13.72 14.70 14.21
C SER A 47 12.56 15.28 13.40
N SER A 48 11.87 14.47 12.58
CA SER A 48 10.59 14.83 11.95
C SER A 48 9.42 14.97 12.94
N GLY A 49 9.59 14.52 14.18
CA GLY A 49 8.54 14.45 15.21
C GLY A 49 7.76 13.13 15.22
N ALA A 50 7.83 12.32 14.18
CA ALA A 50 7.20 11.02 14.12
C ALA A 50 7.90 10.02 15.06
N ILE A 51 7.16 9.03 15.53
CA ILE A 51 7.66 7.96 16.39
C ILE A 51 7.75 6.69 15.56
N PHE A 52 8.92 6.08 15.53
CA PHE A 52 9.18 4.86 14.80
C PHE A 52 9.29 3.66 15.73
N LEU A 53 8.73 2.55 15.30
CA LEU A 53 8.71 1.27 16.01
C LEU A 53 9.22 0.18 15.08
N SER A 54 10.17 -0.65 15.53
CA SER A 54 10.78 -1.70 14.72
C SER A 54 10.67 -3.11 15.31
N ARG A 55 10.14 -3.27 16.53
CA ARG A 55 9.92 -4.59 17.12
C ARG A 55 8.54 -5.10 16.78
N TYR A 56 8.43 -6.38 16.49
CA TYR A 56 7.16 -7.04 16.17
C TYR A 56 6.05 -6.78 17.20
N GLU A 57 6.34 -6.91 18.49
CA GLU A 57 5.32 -6.72 19.54
C GLU A 57 4.84 -5.27 19.63
N ASP A 58 5.72 -4.30 19.40
CA ASP A 58 5.37 -2.88 19.39
C ASP A 58 4.50 -2.54 18.16
N CYS A 59 4.86 -3.03 16.97
CA CYS A 59 4.08 -2.88 15.76
C CYS A 59 2.70 -3.55 15.89
N ARG A 60 2.66 -4.79 16.39
CA ARG A 60 1.43 -5.53 16.63
C ARG A 60 0.48 -4.83 17.61
N MET A 61 1.03 -4.21 18.64
CA MET A 61 0.25 -3.41 19.60
C MET A 61 -0.39 -2.20 18.91
N VAL A 62 0.37 -1.44 18.12
CA VAL A 62 -0.14 -0.28 17.37
C VAL A 62 -1.27 -0.68 16.43
N PHE A 63 -1.15 -1.81 15.71
CA PHE A 63 -2.21 -2.28 14.81
C PHE A 63 -3.51 -2.71 15.52
N ARG A 64 -3.46 -2.99 16.81
CA ARG A 64 -4.62 -3.42 17.61
C ARG A 64 -5.24 -2.32 18.45
N ASP A 65 -4.58 -1.17 18.53
CA ASP A 65 -5.06 -0.05 19.34
C ASP A 65 -5.96 0.86 18.48
N ASN A 66 -7.27 0.83 18.76
CA ASN A 66 -8.26 1.65 18.05
C ASN A 66 -8.09 3.17 18.30
N ARG A 67 -7.28 3.58 19.26
CA ARG A 67 -6.92 4.99 19.51
C ARG A 67 -5.87 5.48 18.51
N LEU A 68 -5.26 4.57 17.75
CA LEU A 68 -4.28 4.84 16.70
C LEU A 68 -4.93 4.57 15.33
N GLY A 69 -5.30 5.64 14.65
CA GLY A 69 -6.04 5.59 13.38
C GLY A 69 -5.23 6.04 12.17
N LYS A 70 -5.93 6.25 11.08
CA LYS A 70 -5.35 6.71 9.80
C LYS A 70 -5.62 8.19 9.51
N ASP A 71 -6.40 8.87 10.34
CA ASP A 71 -6.75 10.26 10.10
C ASP A 71 -5.58 11.20 10.39
N ASN A 72 -5.01 11.76 9.36
CA ASN A 72 -3.93 12.73 9.42
C ASN A 72 -4.37 14.15 9.00
N ARG A 73 -5.68 14.41 8.94
CA ARG A 73 -6.23 15.72 8.52
C ARG A 73 -5.77 16.87 9.42
N GLU A 74 -5.47 16.57 10.69
CA GLU A 74 -4.97 17.54 11.68
C GLU A 74 -3.44 17.44 11.91
N GLY A 75 -2.76 16.48 11.26
CA GLY A 75 -1.32 16.28 11.38
C GLY A 75 -0.53 17.06 10.33
N PRO A 76 0.76 17.32 10.54
CA PRO A 76 1.61 17.90 9.51
C PRO A 76 1.63 16.95 8.31
N GLY A 77 0.98 17.33 7.23
CA GLY A 77 1.07 16.63 5.95
C GLY A 77 2.52 16.69 5.46
N GLY A 78 3.22 15.58 5.51
CA GLY A 78 4.61 15.50 5.09
C GLY A 78 5.16 14.09 5.21
N THR A 79 6.40 13.90 4.81
CA THR A 79 7.08 12.63 5.02
C THR A 79 7.35 12.40 6.50
N ALA A 80 7.11 11.17 6.98
CA ALA A 80 7.51 10.79 8.33
C ALA A 80 9.04 10.68 8.48
N LEU A 81 9.78 10.62 7.36
CA LEU A 81 11.23 10.53 7.38
C LEU A 81 11.87 11.84 7.88
N PRO A 82 13.05 11.76 8.51
CA PRO A 82 13.79 12.89 9.07
C PRO A 82 14.51 13.70 7.98
N ARG A 83 13.75 14.21 7.02
CA ARG A 83 14.26 15.06 5.94
C ARG A 83 13.39 16.29 5.76
N GLU A 84 13.98 17.36 5.27
CA GLU A 84 13.21 18.53 4.86
C GLU A 84 12.51 18.26 3.53
N GLU A 85 11.20 18.43 3.52
CA GLU A 85 10.41 18.43 2.29
C GLU A 85 10.58 19.78 1.61
N SER A 86 10.74 19.82 0.27
CA SER A 86 10.86 21.08 -0.45
C SER A 86 9.58 21.91 -0.30
N GLU A 87 9.73 23.25 -0.31
CA GLU A 87 8.59 24.17 -0.21
C GLU A 87 7.57 23.94 -1.33
N GLU A 88 8.03 23.58 -2.53
CA GLU A 88 7.18 23.29 -3.69
C GLU A 88 6.33 22.02 -3.46
N VAL A 89 6.90 20.98 -2.93
CA VAL A 89 6.19 19.72 -2.61
C VAL A 89 5.16 19.97 -1.53
N ARG A 90 5.52 20.70 -0.47
CA ARG A 90 4.61 21.08 0.61
C ARG A 90 3.43 21.89 0.10
N ALA A 91 3.70 22.94 -0.67
CA ALA A 91 2.67 23.81 -1.25
C ALA A 91 1.72 23.02 -2.15
N TYR A 92 2.24 22.07 -2.94
CA TYR A 92 1.43 21.22 -3.79
C TYR A 92 0.53 20.27 -2.99
N ARG A 93 1.03 19.67 -1.91
CA ARG A 93 0.23 18.83 -1.00
C ARG A 93 -0.90 19.62 -0.34
N GLU A 94 -0.63 20.85 0.10
CA GLU A 94 -1.63 21.75 0.65
C GLU A 94 -2.70 22.10 -0.39
N GLN A 95 -2.29 22.37 -1.63
CA GLN A 95 -3.21 22.61 -2.75
C GLN A 95 -4.11 21.40 -3.03
N ILE A 96 -3.56 20.17 -3.11
CA ILE A 96 -4.36 18.96 -3.30
C ILE A 96 -5.35 18.78 -2.15
N SER A 97 -4.89 18.96 -0.91
CA SER A 97 -5.73 18.83 0.27
C SER A 97 -6.90 19.84 0.26
N ALA A 98 -6.63 21.08 -0.12
CA ALA A 98 -7.65 22.12 -0.26
C ALA A 98 -8.66 21.82 -1.39
N ASN A 99 -8.20 21.20 -2.48
CA ASN A 99 -9.00 20.91 -3.66
C ASN A 99 -9.80 19.58 -3.55
N ARG A 100 -9.55 18.75 -2.52
CA ARG A 100 -10.26 17.48 -2.34
C ARG A 100 -11.78 17.65 -2.19
N GLY A 101 -12.25 18.81 -1.76
CA GLY A 101 -13.69 19.12 -1.63
C GLY A 101 -14.43 18.09 -0.77
N ASP A 102 -15.67 17.78 -1.17
CA ASP A 102 -16.52 16.79 -0.50
C ASP A 102 -16.30 15.34 -1.01
N SER A 103 -15.24 15.08 -1.77
CA SER A 103 -14.95 13.72 -2.26
C SER A 103 -14.76 12.76 -1.08
N SER A 104 -15.43 11.62 -1.13
CA SER A 104 -15.29 10.60 -0.10
C SER A 104 -13.83 10.10 -0.05
N PRO A 105 -13.16 10.18 1.11
CA PRO A 105 -11.81 9.69 1.21
C PRO A 105 -11.78 8.16 1.00
N SER A 106 -10.68 7.67 0.45
CA SER A 106 -10.47 6.23 0.34
C SER A 106 -10.61 5.55 1.71
N MET A 107 -11.22 4.36 1.72
CA MET A 107 -11.38 3.52 2.92
C MET A 107 -10.08 3.35 3.71
N LEU A 108 -8.92 3.36 3.03
CA LEU A 108 -7.60 3.26 3.65
C LEU A 108 -7.33 4.38 4.68
N PHE A 109 -7.91 5.56 4.49
CA PHE A 109 -7.67 6.75 5.32
C PHE A 109 -8.85 7.10 6.23
N LEU A 110 -9.86 6.24 6.31
CA LEU A 110 -10.98 6.41 7.22
C LEU A 110 -10.70 5.84 8.62
N ASN A 111 -11.41 6.38 9.60
CA ASN A 111 -11.47 5.86 10.97
C ASN A 111 -12.88 5.39 11.32
N PRO A 112 -13.05 4.58 12.37
CA PRO A 112 -14.37 4.30 12.92
C PRO A 112 -15.14 5.60 13.30
N PRO A 113 -16.47 5.68 13.05
CA PRO A 113 -17.33 4.62 12.56
C PRO A 113 -17.33 4.40 11.04
N ASP A 114 -16.91 5.38 10.24
CA ASP A 114 -17.03 5.38 8.78
C ASP A 114 -16.22 4.24 8.14
N HIS A 115 -14.99 4.01 8.60
CA HIS A 115 -14.19 2.86 8.19
C HIS A 115 -14.91 1.54 8.44
N THR A 116 -15.47 1.37 9.65
CA THR A 116 -16.14 0.12 10.04
C THR A 116 -17.37 -0.14 9.16
N ARG A 117 -18.14 0.92 8.89
CA ARG A 117 -19.30 0.88 7.99
C ARG A 117 -18.89 0.45 6.58
N LEU A 118 -18.01 1.23 5.95
CA LEU A 118 -17.63 1.01 4.55
C LEU A 118 -16.94 -0.35 4.37
N ARG A 119 -16.00 -0.70 5.27
CA ARG A 119 -15.33 -2.00 5.23
C ARG A 119 -16.30 -3.17 5.40
N GLY A 120 -17.33 -3.03 6.24
CA GLY A 120 -18.40 -4.02 6.42
C GLY A 120 -19.15 -4.26 5.11
N LEU A 121 -19.55 -3.19 4.43
CA LEU A 121 -20.24 -3.25 3.14
C LEU A 121 -19.34 -3.85 2.03
N VAL A 122 -18.11 -3.38 1.90
CA VAL A 122 -17.12 -3.91 0.93
C VAL A 122 -16.87 -5.39 1.14
N SER A 123 -16.72 -5.85 2.40
CA SER A 123 -16.49 -7.27 2.71
C SER A 123 -17.63 -8.19 2.29
N ARG A 124 -18.84 -7.67 2.13
CA ARG A 124 -19.98 -8.44 1.61
C ARG A 124 -19.94 -8.66 0.10
N ALA A 125 -19.34 -7.71 -0.63
CA ALA A 125 -19.12 -7.83 -2.07
C ALA A 125 -17.84 -8.64 -2.36
N PHE A 126 -16.79 -8.43 -1.58
CA PHE A 126 -15.50 -9.09 -1.70
C PHE A 126 -15.45 -10.36 -0.82
N THR A 127 -16.05 -11.43 -1.30
CA THR A 127 -16.20 -12.68 -0.52
C THR A 127 -15.12 -13.71 -0.87
N PRO A 128 -14.76 -14.62 0.07
CA PRO A 128 -13.86 -15.74 -0.23
C PRO A 128 -14.32 -16.58 -1.44
N ARG A 129 -15.64 -16.75 -1.61
CA ARG A 129 -16.20 -17.48 -2.76
C ARG A 129 -15.89 -16.80 -4.09
N ARG A 130 -15.98 -15.46 -4.15
CA ARG A 130 -15.63 -14.69 -5.36
C ARG A 130 -14.14 -14.81 -5.68
N VAL A 131 -13.29 -14.71 -4.66
CA VAL A 131 -11.85 -14.90 -4.83
C VAL A 131 -11.54 -16.31 -5.33
N GLU A 132 -12.14 -17.33 -4.73
CA GLU A 132 -11.94 -18.72 -5.14
C GLU A 132 -12.44 -19.00 -6.57
N SER A 133 -13.52 -18.33 -7.02
CA SER A 133 -14.01 -18.50 -8.40
C SER A 133 -13.05 -17.96 -9.45
N MET A 134 -12.06 -17.16 -9.09
CA MET A 134 -11.02 -16.65 -10.00
C MET A 134 -9.85 -17.62 -10.20
N ARG A 135 -9.78 -18.72 -9.45
CA ARG A 135 -8.63 -19.64 -9.46
C ARG A 135 -8.25 -20.10 -10.87
N GLU A 136 -9.23 -20.57 -11.65
CA GLU A 136 -8.96 -21.03 -13.03
C GLU A 136 -8.50 -19.90 -13.94
N SER A 137 -9.12 -18.73 -13.85
CA SER A 137 -8.71 -17.58 -14.64
C SER A 137 -7.31 -17.08 -14.25
N ILE A 138 -6.98 -17.04 -12.94
CA ILE A 138 -5.63 -16.71 -12.48
C ILE A 138 -4.60 -17.71 -13.02
N LYS A 139 -4.96 -19.00 -13.08
CA LYS A 139 -4.09 -20.02 -13.63
C LYS A 139 -3.86 -19.79 -15.13
N GLU A 140 -4.92 -19.55 -15.93
CA GLU A 140 -4.81 -19.24 -17.34
C GLU A 140 -3.94 -18.00 -17.59
N LEU A 141 -4.18 -16.91 -16.86
CA LEU A 141 -3.38 -15.69 -16.94
C LEU A 141 -1.91 -15.92 -16.58
N THR A 142 -1.65 -16.80 -15.61
CA THR A 142 -0.27 -17.16 -15.22
C THR A 142 0.40 -18.00 -16.33
N GLU A 143 -0.31 -18.96 -16.90
CA GLU A 143 0.18 -19.76 -18.03
C GLU A 143 0.50 -18.86 -19.24
N ASP A 144 -0.37 -17.92 -19.59
CA ASP A 144 -0.12 -16.93 -20.66
C ASP A 144 1.16 -16.11 -20.38
N CYS A 145 1.38 -15.67 -19.14
CA CYS A 145 2.61 -14.96 -18.77
C CYS A 145 3.85 -15.84 -18.89
N LEU A 146 3.78 -17.10 -18.46
CA LEU A 146 4.90 -18.06 -18.52
C LEU A 146 5.22 -18.46 -19.97
N ASP A 147 4.22 -18.63 -20.83
CA ASP A 147 4.42 -18.89 -22.25
C ASP A 147 5.12 -17.71 -22.94
N ASN A 148 4.71 -16.48 -22.63
CA ASN A 148 5.38 -15.28 -23.12
C ASN A 148 6.84 -15.21 -22.65
N LEU A 149 7.11 -15.55 -21.38
CA LEU A 149 8.48 -15.59 -20.84
C LEU A 149 9.32 -16.68 -21.54
N ALA A 150 8.74 -17.84 -21.80
CA ALA A 150 9.40 -18.93 -22.50
C ALA A 150 9.73 -18.57 -23.96
N ASP A 151 8.84 -17.85 -24.66
CA ASP A 151 9.03 -17.41 -26.05
C ASP A 151 10.17 -16.36 -26.17
N VAL A 152 10.30 -15.48 -25.17
CA VAL A 152 11.39 -14.49 -25.10
C VAL A 152 12.73 -15.16 -24.78
N GLY A 153 12.73 -16.24 -24.00
CA GLY A 153 13.89 -17.05 -23.63
C GLY A 153 14.75 -16.46 -22.52
N GLU A 154 15.13 -15.20 -22.60
CA GLU A 154 15.78 -14.44 -21.51
C GLU A 154 15.29 -12.99 -21.50
N GLY A 155 15.15 -12.42 -20.30
CA GLY A 155 14.67 -11.04 -20.16
C GLY A 155 14.35 -10.71 -18.71
N ASP A 156 13.80 -9.52 -18.51
CA ASP A 156 13.28 -9.10 -17.21
C ASP A 156 11.94 -9.80 -16.93
N ALA A 157 11.95 -10.74 -15.99
CA ALA A 157 10.74 -11.45 -15.58
C ALA A 157 9.65 -10.51 -15.07
N MET A 158 10.01 -9.35 -14.50
CA MET A 158 9.06 -8.38 -13.98
C MET A 158 8.35 -7.60 -15.08
N GLU A 159 8.93 -7.46 -16.27
CA GLU A 159 8.23 -6.90 -17.41
C GLU A 159 7.05 -7.78 -17.85
N ILE A 160 7.13 -9.09 -17.63
CA ILE A 160 6.11 -10.07 -18.03
C ILE A 160 5.19 -10.42 -16.86
N LEU A 161 5.76 -10.88 -15.75
CA LEU A 161 4.99 -11.32 -14.59
C LEU A 161 4.33 -10.16 -13.83
N GLY A 162 4.91 -8.95 -13.94
CA GLY A 162 4.35 -7.74 -13.34
C GLY A 162 2.97 -7.35 -13.89
N PHE A 163 2.56 -7.90 -15.04
CA PHE A 163 1.20 -7.70 -15.55
C PHE A 163 0.14 -8.57 -14.88
N LEU A 164 0.54 -9.70 -14.31
CA LEU A 164 -0.40 -10.66 -13.74
C LEU A 164 -1.32 -10.02 -12.68
N PRO A 165 -0.84 -9.26 -11.69
CA PRO A 165 -1.72 -8.65 -10.69
C PRO A 165 -2.73 -7.65 -11.28
N VAL A 166 -2.33 -6.83 -12.27
CA VAL A 166 -3.25 -5.87 -12.87
C VAL A 166 -4.32 -6.55 -13.71
N ASN A 167 -3.98 -7.65 -14.36
CA ASN A 167 -4.93 -8.45 -15.13
C ASN A 167 -5.96 -9.11 -14.19
N VAL A 168 -5.49 -9.67 -13.08
CA VAL A 168 -6.35 -10.30 -12.06
C VAL A 168 -7.30 -9.29 -11.44
N ILE A 169 -6.81 -8.13 -11.01
CA ILE A 169 -7.68 -7.10 -10.42
C ILE A 169 -8.63 -6.51 -11.46
N GLY A 170 -8.17 -6.35 -12.71
CA GLY A 170 -9.00 -5.89 -13.82
C GLY A 170 -10.17 -6.82 -14.08
N GLU A 171 -9.93 -8.13 -14.11
CA GLU A 171 -10.97 -9.14 -14.28
C GLU A 171 -11.94 -9.14 -13.09
N LEU A 172 -11.42 -9.12 -11.86
CA LEU A 172 -12.23 -9.10 -10.64
C LEU A 172 -13.19 -7.90 -10.60
N VAL A 173 -12.71 -6.72 -10.98
CA VAL A 173 -13.49 -5.48 -10.99
C VAL A 173 -14.46 -5.42 -12.16
N GLY A 174 -14.16 -6.12 -13.25
CA GLY A 174 -14.97 -6.15 -14.48
C GLY A 174 -14.49 -5.15 -15.54
N VAL A 175 -13.21 -4.77 -15.51
CA VAL A 175 -12.56 -3.99 -16.58
C VAL A 175 -12.41 -4.88 -17.82
N PRO A 176 -12.81 -4.41 -19.03
CA PRO A 176 -12.58 -5.14 -20.27
C PRO A 176 -11.10 -5.48 -20.49
N ARG A 177 -10.80 -6.69 -20.97
CA ARG A 177 -9.41 -7.13 -21.23
C ARG A 177 -8.65 -6.20 -22.18
N SER A 178 -9.35 -5.56 -23.12
CA SER A 178 -8.75 -4.56 -24.03
C SER A 178 -8.16 -3.35 -23.33
N ASP A 179 -8.60 -3.07 -22.10
CA ASP A 179 -8.26 -1.86 -21.39
C ASP A 179 -7.21 -2.11 -20.28
N TRP A 180 -6.80 -3.37 -20.03
CA TRP A 180 -5.88 -3.71 -18.95
C TRP A 180 -4.50 -3.05 -19.09
N GLU A 181 -3.95 -3.02 -20.30
CA GLU A 181 -2.67 -2.36 -20.59
C GLU A 181 -2.70 -0.85 -20.31
N TYR A 182 -3.87 -0.22 -20.47
CA TYR A 182 -4.08 1.19 -20.16
C TYR A 182 -3.88 1.52 -18.67
N PHE A 183 -4.25 0.60 -17.77
CA PHE A 183 -4.15 0.85 -16.32
C PHE A 183 -2.74 0.73 -15.77
N ARG A 184 -1.86 -0.05 -16.38
CA ARG A 184 -0.51 -0.25 -15.83
C ARG A 184 0.24 1.06 -15.57
N PRO A 185 0.42 1.97 -16.55
CA PRO A 185 1.12 3.23 -16.30
C PRO A 185 0.38 4.12 -15.31
N LEU A 186 -0.96 4.08 -15.27
CA LEU A 186 -1.74 4.87 -14.32
C LEU A 186 -1.53 4.41 -12.88
N VAL A 187 -1.55 3.10 -12.63
CA VAL A 187 -1.31 2.57 -11.29
C VAL A 187 0.13 2.83 -10.85
N THR A 188 1.11 2.57 -11.70
CA THR A 188 2.53 2.87 -11.40
C THR A 188 2.72 4.34 -11.04
N ALA A 189 2.15 5.27 -11.82
CA ALA A 189 2.21 6.69 -11.49
C ALA A 189 1.43 7.03 -10.21
N GLY A 190 0.27 6.40 -9.99
CA GLY A 190 -0.58 6.63 -8.83
C GLY A 190 0.13 6.32 -7.51
N VAL A 191 0.78 5.16 -7.43
CA VAL A 191 1.43 4.68 -6.20
C VAL A 191 2.76 5.40 -5.90
N ALA A 192 3.40 6.03 -6.88
CA ALA A 192 4.60 6.82 -6.66
C ALA A 192 4.45 7.92 -5.57
N SER A 193 3.23 8.37 -5.32
CA SER A 193 2.95 9.31 -4.22
C SER A 193 3.07 8.68 -2.81
N LEU A 194 3.09 7.36 -2.71
CA LEU A 194 3.23 6.62 -1.44
C LEU A 194 4.70 6.38 -1.08
N GLU A 195 5.61 6.66 -2.02
CA GLU A 195 7.05 6.56 -1.77
C GLU A 195 7.47 7.43 -0.57
N ALA A 196 8.53 6.99 0.10
CA ALA A 196 9.05 7.66 1.28
C ALA A 196 9.49 9.11 0.99
N ALA A 197 9.81 9.41 -0.27
CA ALA A 197 10.39 10.69 -0.68
C ALA A 197 9.98 11.13 -2.11
N PRO A 198 8.68 11.23 -2.41
CA PRO A 198 8.25 11.55 -3.76
C PRO A 198 8.67 12.96 -4.19
N SER A 199 9.07 13.09 -5.44
CA SER A 199 9.32 14.38 -6.10
C SER A 199 8.00 15.12 -6.40
N LEU A 200 8.09 16.40 -6.73
CA LEU A 200 6.93 17.18 -7.18
C LEU A 200 6.33 16.61 -8.47
N GLU A 201 7.17 16.11 -9.38
CA GLU A 201 6.72 15.52 -10.65
C GLU A 201 5.95 14.24 -10.41
N GLU A 202 6.44 13.35 -9.54
CA GLU A 202 5.76 12.12 -9.13
C GLU A 202 4.41 12.40 -8.46
N LEU A 203 4.33 13.40 -7.58
CA LEU A 203 3.06 13.81 -6.96
C LEU A 203 2.06 14.33 -7.98
N LYS A 204 2.49 15.12 -8.97
CA LYS A 204 1.63 15.60 -10.04
C LYS A 204 1.16 14.47 -10.95
N ALA A 205 2.06 13.58 -11.33
CA ALA A 205 1.74 12.40 -12.13
C ALA A 205 0.74 11.49 -11.40
N SER A 206 0.96 11.25 -10.11
CA SER A 206 0.04 10.48 -9.26
C SER A 206 -1.36 11.12 -9.20
N THR A 207 -1.43 12.43 -8.99
CA THR A 207 -2.72 13.13 -8.95
C THR A 207 -3.46 13.02 -10.28
N ALA A 208 -2.75 13.18 -11.41
CA ALA A 208 -3.33 13.05 -12.74
C ALA A 208 -3.83 11.60 -12.98
N ALA A 209 -3.03 10.59 -12.63
CA ALA A 209 -3.38 9.19 -12.77
C ALA A 209 -4.62 8.80 -11.95
N PHE A 210 -4.71 9.23 -10.70
CA PHE A 210 -5.92 8.97 -9.88
C PHE A 210 -7.16 9.69 -10.42
N THR A 211 -7.00 10.89 -10.99
CA THR A 211 -8.12 11.60 -11.63
C THR A 211 -8.62 10.82 -12.85
N GLU A 212 -7.71 10.38 -13.71
CA GLU A 212 -8.02 9.64 -14.92
C GLU A 212 -8.66 8.26 -14.59
N MET A 213 -8.14 7.54 -13.61
CA MET A 213 -8.79 6.32 -13.10
C MET A 213 -10.20 6.60 -12.54
N GLY A 214 -10.38 7.74 -11.85
CA GLY A 214 -11.68 8.15 -11.33
C GLY A 214 -12.71 8.38 -12.44
N GLU A 215 -12.33 9.05 -13.52
CA GLU A 215 -13.19 9.28 -14.69
C GLU A 215 -13.58 7.96 -15.35
N TYR A 216 -12.62 7.06 -15.57
CA TYR A 216 -12.87 5.74 -16.16
C TYR A 216 -13.84 4.91 -15.29
N PHE A 217 -13.56 4.79 -13.99
CA PHE A 217 -14.40 3.98 -13.10
C PHE A 217 -15.79 4.59 -12.84
N THR A 218 -15.93 5.90 -12.92
CA THR A 218 -17.24 6.55 -12.92
C THR A 218 -18.04 6.17 -14.16
N ALA A 219 -17.42 6.16 -15.34
CA ALA A 219 -18.08 5.71 -16.56
C ALA A 219 -18.47 4.22 -16.51
N LEU A 220 -17.58 3.37 -15.99
CA LEU A 220 -17.84 1.94 -15.81
C LEU A 220 -18.98 1.70 -14.80
N LEU A 221 -19.03 2.48 -13.72
CA LEU A 221 -20.10 2.41 -12.72
C LEU A 221 -21.46 2.72 -13.37
N GLU A 222 -21.58 3.76 -14.20
CA GLU A 222 -22.82 4.08 -14.90
C GLU A 222 -23.24 2.95 -15.88
N GLU A 223 -22.28 2.33 -16.57
CA GLU A 223 -22.56 1.15 -17.40
C GLU A 223 -23.14 0.01 -16.55
N ARG A 224 -22.51 -0.31 -15.41
CA ARG A 224 -22.93 -1.40 -14.51
C ARG A 224 -24.23 -1.15 -13.79
N LYS A 225 -24.59 0.10 -13.51
CA LYS A 225 -25.94 0.47 -13.02
C LYS A 225 -27.01 0.11 -14.06
N SER A 226 -26.70 0.30 -15.34
CA SER A 226 -27.62 0.03 -16.42
C SER A 226 -27.65 -1.45 -16.82
N VAL A 227 -26.48 -2.10 -16.82
CA VAL A 227 -26.29 -3.50 -17.23
C VAL A 227 -25.37 -4.19 -16.23
N PRO A 228 -25.90 -4.69 -15.10
CA PRO A 228 -25.09 -5.42 -14.13
C PRO A 228 -24.45 -6.68 -14.73
N LYS A 229 -23.21 -6.95 -14.29
CA LYS A 229 -22.44 -8.15 -14.67
C LYS A 229 -22.01 -8.92 -13.42
N ASP A 230 -21.47 -10.12 -13.61
CA ASP A 230 -20.87 -10.88 -12.48
C ASP A 230 -19.46 -10.39 -12.19
N ASP A 231 -19.34 -9.15 -11.71
CA ASP A 231 -18.08 -8.51 -11.35
C ASP A 231 -18.20 -7.80 -9.98
N LEU A 232 -17.07 -7.37 -9.43
CA LEU A 232 -17.04 -6.71 -8.14
C LEU A 232 -17.69 -5.33 -8.16
N MET A 233 -17.57 -4.58 -9.26
CA MET A 233 -18.24 -3.29 -9.43
C MET A 233 -19.75 -3.44 -9.26
N SER A 234 -20.36 -4.38 -9.99
CA SER A 234 -21.82 -4.66 -9.87
C SER A 234 -22.21 -5.13 -8.48
N ALA A 235 -21.36 -5.93 -7.82
CA ALA A 235 -21.61 -6.39 -6.46
C ALA A 235 -21.55 -5.24 -5.44
N LEU A 236 -20.61 -4.30 -5.58
CA LEU A 236 -20.52 -3.12 -4.72
C LEU A 236 -21.73 -2.19 -4.89
N ILE A 237 -22.19 -2.00 -6.13
CA ILE A 237 -23.39 -1.21 -6.42
C ILE A 237 -24.65 -1.83 -5.75
N ALA A 238 -24.74 -3.17 -5.74
CA ALA A 238 -25.89 -3.90 -5.24
C ALA A 238 -25.91 -4.10 -3.71
N VAL A 239 -24.76 -3.88 -3.02
CA VAL A 239 -24.66 -4.20 -1.60
C VAL A 239 -25.47 -3.23 -0.74
N GLU A 240 -26.24 -3.81 0.18
CA GLU A 240 -27.02 -3.08 1.18
C GLU A 240 -26.95 -3.82 2.52
N GLU A 241 -26.86 -3.07 3.59
CA GLU A 241 -26.94 -3.59 4.95
C GLU A 241 -27.79 -2.69 5.83
N SER A 242 -28.89 -3.23 6.37
CA SER A 242 -29.76 -2.50 7.33
C SER A 242 -30.26 -1.14 6.81
N GLY A 243 -30.42 -1.01 5.48
CA GLY A 243 -30.82 0.23 4.83
C GLY A 243 -29.65 1.17 4.48
N ASP A 244 -28.42 0.80 4.80
CA ASP A 244 -27.22 1.53 4.42
C ASP A 244 -26.62 0.94 3.12
N ARG A 245 -26.10 1.81 2.27
CA ARG A 245 -25.51 1.48 0.95
C ARG A 245 -24.19 2.19 0.78
N ILE A 246 -23.36 1.66 -0.12
CA ILE A 246 -22.17 2.36 -0.59
C ILE A 246 -22.59 3.45 -1.56
N SER A 247 -22.14 4.69 -1.36
CA SER A 247 -22.37 5.77 -2.33
C SER A 247 -21.55 5.55 -3.60
N GLU A 248 -21.92 6.22 -4.68
CA GLU A 248 -21.21 6.11 -5.97
C GLU A 248 -19.75 6.51 -5.84
N ASP A 249 -19.45 7.60 -5.13
CA ASP A 249 -18.09 8.05 -4.86
C ASP A 249 -17.30 7.05 -4.01
N GLU A 250 -17.95 6.41 -3.03
CA GLU A 250 -17.33 5.35 -2.22
C GLU A 250 -17.06 4.09 -3.05
N VAL A 251 -17.94 3.74 -4.01
CA VAL A 251 -17.69 2.63 -4.95
C VAL A 251 -16.45 2.94 -5.79
N VAL A 252 -16.40 4.10 -6.43
CA VAL A 252 -15.29 4.51 -7.29
C VAL A 252 -13.98 4.57 -6.49
N SER A 253 -13.99 5.22 -5.32
CA SER A 253 -12.79 5.31 -4.47
C SER A 253 -12.32 3.94 -3.95
N THR A 254 -13.26 3.02 -3.69
CA THR A 254 -12.93 1.63 -3.30
C THR A 254 -12.30 0.86 -4.45
N ILE A 255 -12.83 0.99 -5.67
CA ILE A 255 -12.26 0.33 -6.84
C ILE A 255 -10.84 0.85 -7.13
N ILE A 256 -10.63 2.16 -7.09
CA ILE A 256 -9.30 2.77 -7.27
C ILE A 256 -8.32 2.22 -6.20
N LEU A 257 -8.76 2.16 -4.94
CA LEU A 257 -7.94 1.59 -3.87
C LEU A 257 -7.56 0.13 -4.14
N LEU A 258 -8.51 -0.70 -4.56
CA LEU A 258 -8.25 -2.11 -4.85
C LEU A 258 -7.29 -2.29 -6.02
N PHE A 259 -7.42 -1.47 -7.06
CA PHE A 259 -6.49 -1.46 -8.18
C PHE A 259 -5.07 -1.09 -7.74
N ALA A 260 -4.92 0.03 -7.04
CA ALA A 260 -3.62 0.50 -6.57
C ALA A 260 -2.96 -0.49 -5.59
N ALA A 261 -3.73 -0.97 -4.60
CA ALA A 261 -3.22 -1.86 -3.56
C ALA A 261 -2.92 -3.29 -4.09
N GLY A 262 -3.71 -3.77 -5.04
CA GLY A 262 -3.60 -5.15 -5.55
C GLY A 262 -2.48 -5.36 -6.56
N MET A 263 -2.07 -4.33 -7.29
CA MET A 263 -1.06 -4.45 -8.34
C MET A 263 0.35 -4.46 -7.76
N GLU A 264 0.81 -3.34 -7.23
CA GLU A 264 2.22 -3.12 -6.92
C GLU A 264 2.72 -4.04 -5.81
N THR A 265 1.95 -4.19 -4.74
CA THR A 265 2.34 -5.05 -3.61
C THR A 265 2.51 -6.50 -4.05
N THR A 266 1.60 -7.00 -4.86
CA THR A 266 1.65 -8.38 -5.37
C THR A 266 2.77 -8.55 -6.39
N GLN A 267 2.98 -7.58 -7.28
CA GLN A 267 4.09 -7.56 -8.21
C GLN A 267 5.43 -7.62 -7.47
N ASN A 268 5.63 -6.78 -6.47
CA ASN A 268 6.86 -6.75 -5.68
C ASN A 268 7.05 -8.06 -4.90
N LEU A 269 5.97 -8.65 -4.33
CA LEU A 269 6.07 -9.95 -3.67
C LEU A 269 6.51 -11.06 -4.62
N ILE A 270 6.01 -11.07 -5.86
CA ILE A 270 6.44 -12.04 -6.89
C ILE A 270 7.93 -11.86 -7.17
N GLY A 271 8.40 -10.62 -7.37
CA GLY A 271 9.80 -10.31 -7.64
C GLY A 271 10.71 -10.70 -6.48
N ASN A 272 10.38 -10.26 -5.27
CA ASN A 272 11.15 -10.56 -4.05
C ASN A 272 11.19 -12.08 -3.79
N GLY A 273 10.04 -12.76 -3.94
CA GLY A 273 9.95 -14.22 -3.77
C GLY A 273 10.79 -15.01 -4.76
N LEU A 274 10.77 -14.61 -6.05
CA LEU A 274 11.62 -15.23 -7.07
C LEU A 274 13.11 -14.97 -6.79
N GLY A 275 13.46 -13.72 -6.45
CA GLY A 275 14.83 -13.37 -6.06
C GLY A 275 15.33 -14.21 -4.87
N ALA A 276 14.49 -14.39 -3.84
CA ALA A 276 14.81 -15.24 -2.70
C ALA A 276 14.99 -16.71 -3.09
N LEU A 277 14.10 -17.27 -3.92
CA LEU A 277 14.22 -18.65 -4.40
C LEU A 277 15.49 -18.88 -5.22
N PHE A 278 15.88 -17.93 -6.06
CA PHE A 278 17.13 -18.02 -6.80
C PHE A 278 18.38 -17.92 -5.89
N ALA A 279 18.30 -17.14 -4.81
CA ALA A 279 19.37 -17.06 -3.82
C ALA A 279 19.47 -18.31 -2.93
N TYR A 280 18.37 -19.08 -2.77
CA TYR A 280 18.28 -20.28 -1.95
C TYR A 280 17.78 -21.50 -2.77
N PRO A 281 18.62 -22.08 -3.65
CA PRO A 281 18.21 -23.15 -4.57
C PRO A 281 17.66 -24.42 -3.88
N ASP A 282 18.11 -24.71 -2.66
CA ASP A 282 17.59 -25.81 -1.84
C ASP A 282 16.12 -25.60 -1.44
N GLN A 283 15.72 -24.38 -1.16
CA GLN A 283 14.32 -24.03 -0.87
C GLN A 283 13.47 -24.08 -2.15
N MET A 284 14.02 -23.64 -3.26
CA MET A 284 13.36 -23.74 -4.57
C MET A 284 13.14 -25.21 -4.95
N GLU A 285 14.14 -26.09 -4.76
CA GLU A 285 14.01 -27.51 -5.02
C GLU A 285 12.94 -28.20 -4.13
N LEU A 286 12.88 -27.82 -2.85
CA LEU A 286 11.87 -28.31 -1.92
C LEU A 286 10.46 -27.95 -2.41
N LEU A 287 10.23 -26.67 -2.76
CA LEU A 287 8.95 -26.18 -3.25
C LEU A 287 8.56 -26.82 -4.60
N TRP A 288 9.54 -27.07 -5.47
CA TRP A 288 9.32 -27.73 -6.75
C TRP A 288 8.86 -29.19 -6.60
N ASN A 289 9.44 -29.89 -5.64
CA ASN A 289 9.17 -31.33 -5.42
C ASN A 289 7.90 -31.59 -4.61
N ASP A 290 7.44 -30.62 -3.81
CA ASP A 290 6.27 -30.80 -2.95
C ASP A 290 5.42 -29.53 -2.87
N GLN A 291 4.27 -29.57 -3.53
CA GLN A 291 3.33 -28.47 -3.58
C GLN A 291 2.61 -28.19 -2.25
N GLU A 292 2.70 -29.07 -1.26
CA GLU A 292 2.13 -28.82 0.08
C GLU A 292 2.83 -27.63 0.76
N TYR A 293 4.05 -27.27 0.34
CA TYR A 293 4.78 -26.11 0.86
C TYR A 293 4.34 -24.76 0.27
N VAL A 294 3.53 -24.72 -0.79
CA VAL A 294 3.20 -23.47 -1.50
C VAL A 294 2.59 -22.42 -0.57
N GLU A 295 1.60 -22.79 0.25
CA GLU A 295 0.97 -21.85 1.18
C GLU A 295 1.97 -21.28 2.20
N SER A 296 2.79 -22.14 2.81
CA SER A 296 3.80 -21.71 3.77
C SER A 296 4.94 -20.92 3.11
N ALA A 297 5.26 -21.21 1.85
CA ALA A 297 6.26 -20.45 1.08
C ALA A 297 5.79 -19.02 0.82
N VAL A 298 4.52 -18.80 0.49
CA VAL A 298 3.97 -17.45 0.32
C VAL A 298 4.06 -16.65 1.62
N GLU A 299 3.71 -17.24 2.76
CA GLU A 299 3.83 -16.60 4.08
C GLU A 299 5.30 -16.28 4.41
N GLU A 300 6.22 -17.17 4.06
CA GLU A 300 7.65 -16.94 4.28
C GLU A 300 8.21 -15.87 3.34
N MET A 301 7.78 -15.78 2.08
CA MET A 301 8.15 -14.70 1.18
C MET A 301 7.68 -13.33 1.73
N LEU A 302 6.46 -13.25 2.26
CA LEU A 302 5.93 -12.05 2.91
C LEU A 302 6.76 -11.63 4.14
N ARG A 303 7.27 -12.60 4.89
CA ARG A 303 8.11 -12.37 6.05
C ARG A 303 9.56 -12.01 5.68
N TRP A 304 10.10 -12.66 4.64
CA TRP A 304 11.51 -12.56 4.26
C TRP A 304 11.87 -11.21 3.69
N ASP A 305 11.06 -10.75 2.74
CA ASP A 305 11.22 -9.46 2.08
C ASP A 305 9.84 -8.90 1.75
N SER A 306 9.26 -8.22 2.74
CA SER A 306 7.91 -7.67 2.65
C SER A 306 7.83 -6.57 1.60
N PRO A 307 6.87 -6.61 0.67
CA PRO A 307 6.67 -5.52 -0.28
C PRO A 307 6.20 -4.22 0.39
N VAL A 308 5.61 -4.29 1.59
CA VAL A 308 5.21 -3.12 2.37
C VAL A 308 6.16 -2.98 3.55
N GLN A 309 6.98 -1.94 3.51
CA GLN A 309 8.07 -1.73 4.46
C GLN A 309 7.66 -0.97 5.72
N LEU A 310 6.64 -0.14 5.63
CA LEU A 310 6.17 0.69 6.74
C LEU A 310 4.65 0.93 6.69
N ASP A 311 4.07 1.23 7.86
CA ASP A 311 2.69 1.71 7.95
C ASP A 311 2.57 2.82 9.00
N GLY A 312 1.81 3.86 8.67
CA GLY A 312 1.60 5.03 9.54
C GLY A 312 0.28 4.97 10.29
N ARG A 313 0.30 5.44 11.54
CA ARG A 313 -0.88 5.71 12.37
C ARG A 313 -0.78 7.10 12.99
N THR A 314 -1.94 7.65 13.33
CA THR A 314 -2.06 8.92 14.07
C THR A 314 -2.82 8.68 15.37
N ALA A 315 -2.34 9.24 16.47
CA ALA A 315 -3.08 9.21 17.73
C ALA A 315 -4.35 10.07 17.59
N LEU A 316 -5.52 9.44 17.68
CA LEU A 316 -6.83 10.10 17.56
C LEU A 316 -7.23 10.83 18.85
N GLU A 317 -6.63 10.47 19.96
CA GLU A 317 -6.78 11.06 21.28
C GLU A 317 -5.45 10.96 22.04
N ASP A 318 -5.33 11.64 23.16
CA ASP A 318 -4.17 11.46 24.04
C ASP A 318 -4.11 10.01 24.50
N THR A 319 -3.02 9.34 24.20
CA THR A 319 -2.82 7.92 24.51
C THR A 319 -1.37 7.65 24.92
N GLU A 320 -1.04 6.41 25.16
CA GLU A 320 0.33 5.97 25.44
C GLU A 320 0.59 4.60 24.82
N ILE A 321 1.81 4.41 24.36
CA ILE A 321 2.40 3.11 24.09
C ILE A 321 3.45 2.84 25.18
N PRO A 322 3.94 1.63 25.41
CA PRO A 322 4.90 1.36 26.46
C PRO A 322 6.03 2.40 26.47
N ASP A 323 6.20 3.04 27.63
CA ASP A 323 7.23 4.04 27.91
C ASP A 323 7.13 5.37 27.11
N LEU A 324 6.07 5.61 26.33
CA LEU A 324 5.94 6.83 25.53
C LEU A 324 4.51 7.38 25.53
N LYS A 325 4.37 8.65 25.94
CA LYS A 325 3.10 9.39 25.81
C LYS A 325 2.94 9.92 24.39
N LEU A 326 1.75 9.75 23.85
CA LEU A 326 1.32 10.18 22.53
C LEU A 326 0.19 11.20 22.68
N PRO A 327 0.47 12.49 22.66
CA PRO A 327 -0.58 13.49 22.49
C PRO A 327 -1.39 13.24 21.21
N LYS A 328 -2.66 13.64 21.20
CA LYS A 328 -3.49 13.63 19.98
C LYS A 328 -2.73 14.25 18.80
N GLY A 329 -2.80 13.63 17.63
CA GLY A 329 -2.08 14.06 16.43
C GLY A 329 -0.65 13.52 16.31
N SER A 330 -0.12 12.83 17.33
CA SER A 330 1.19 12.18 17.22
C SER A 330 1.20 11.16 16.09
N GLN A 331 2.21 11.25 15.22
CA GLN A 331 2.44 10.26 14.16
C GLN A 331 3.27 9.10 14.70
N VAL A 332 2.80 7.88 14.44
CA VAL A 332 3.46 6.63 14.80
C VAL A 332 3.66 5.82 13.53
N VAL A 333 4.89 5.42 13.26
CA VAL A 333 5.26 4.63 12.08
C VAL A 333 5.76 3.28 12.56
N THR A 334 5.15 2.23 12.05
CA THR A 334 5.60 0.86 12.25
C THR A 334 6.45 0.42 11.08
N LEU A 335 7.64 -0.07 11.37
CA LEU A 335 8.54 -0.68 10.39
C LEU A 335 8.24 -2.17 10.35
N ILE A 336 7.73 -2.66 9.22
CA ILE A 336 7.17 -4.01 9.06
C ILE A 336 7.87 -4.84 7.98
N GLY A 337 8.96 -4.27 7.41
CA GLY A 337 9.83 -4.94 6.46
C GLY A 337 10.84 -5.89 7.09
#